data_80c1aaf344d61381a0b1d156f37bcaf8
#
_entry.id   80c1aaf344d61381a0b1d156f37bcaf8
#
_cell.length_a   1.000
_cell.length_b   1.000
_cell.length_c   1.000
_cell.angle_alpha   90.00
_cell.angle_beta   90.00
_cell.angle_gamma   90.00
#
_symmetry.space_group_name_H-M   'P 1'
#
loop_
_entity.id
_entity.type
_entity.pdbx_description
1 polymer ?
#
loop_
_entity_poly.entity_id
_entity_poly.type
_entity_poly.pdbx_seq_one_letter_code
_entity_poly.pdbx_strand_id
1 'polypeptide(L)'
;MVFGFGKGKKRPPVPGDRDDQIELVLFQGATNGKDANLSANARLVQAGLVRTKELISDALSRRAEMIKLEPKGKVSLATFYVDGIPYPGSRMPPQAGLAVTQMVKLLAGLEIKVRNKPQVGGINTEYDGTPYLLRGNVNPVQGGNERLIVRAENKNLNLATPDDLGFSPQMRERIREMAASKTGVLLAAGPPMSGVTTMAFATVRGVDPYLYTVYNMTDIEGRDLGHVTTFEGNPGDTWEQSVGRAKRAEADVIYVDPIRKASFCKQVFEEAEDVCIISEVPAHDAASAIVQIREWLEDPKLTAKRLHGVIGQKLIRLLCRKCRQAYRPNPKLLARVGLPPETNVLYRHPPPPAEGQPDVEPCRKCGGTGYYGRTGLTEFIEMTDGMKKVVASGGDAAAIKAQARKEKMQTLNSDGMRLVAAGKTSLEELQRAFKAK
;
A
#
# COMPACT_ATOMS: atom_id res chain seq x y z
N MET A 1 -30.73 -24.81 -19.05
CA MET A 1 -29.55 -24.00 -19.38
C MET A 1 -28.56 -24.12 -18.23
N VAL A 2 -27.47 -24.86 -18.45
CA VAL A 2 -26.46 -25.15 -17.44
C VAL A 2 -25.46 -24.01 -17.52
N PHE A 3 -25.40 -23.16 -16.51
CA PHE A 3 -24.33 -22.16 -16.38
C PHE A 3 -23.03 -22.87 -16.03
N GLY A 4 -22.11 -22.90 -16.99
CA GLY A 4 -20.75 -23.40 -16.82
C GLY A 4 -20.00 -22.51 -15.80
N PHE A 5 -19.68 -23.07 -14.65
CA PHE A 5 -18.77 -22.49 -13.69
C PHE A 5 -17.37 -22.48 -14.33
N GLY A 6 -16.86 -21.25 -14.59
CA GLY A 6 -15.49 -21.05 -15.02
C GLY A 6 -14.52 -21.75 -14.06
N LYS A 7 -13.49 -22.38 -14.62
CA LYS A 7 -12.41 -23.10 -13.91
C LYS A 7 -11.91 -22.24 -12.75
N GLY A 8 -12.25 -22.63 -11.52
CA GLY A 8 -11.91 -21.91 -10.31
C GLY A 8 -10.39 -21.75 -10.20
N LYS A 9 -9.94 -20.55 -9.89
CA LYS A 9 -8.53 -20.29 -9.53
C LYS A 9 -8.18 -21.26 -8.40
N LYS A 10 -7.28 -22.22 -8.67
CA LYS A 10 -6.77 -23.16 -7.65
C LYS A 10 -6.23 -22.34 -6.47
N ARG A 11 -6.49 -22.78 -5.25
CA ARG A 11 -5.86 -22.20 -4.05
C ARG A 11 -4.35 -22.20 -4.25
N PRO A 12 -3.61 -21.12 -3.89
CA PRO A 12 -2.16 -21.23 -3.87
C PRO A 12 -1.80 -22.35 -2.89
N PRO A 13 -0.94 -23.31 -3.28
CA PRO A 13 -0.48 -24.32 -2.35
C PRO A 13 0.26 -23.62 -1.20
N VAL A 14 0.06 -24.15 0.00
CA VAL A 14 0.80 -23.69 1.18
C VAL A 14 2.28 -23.93 0.93
N PRO A 15 3.17 -22.95 1.16
CA PRO A 15 4.61 -23.20 1.07
C PRO A 15 5.04 -24.21 2.13
N GLY A 16 5.49 -25.41 1.69
CA GLY A 16 5.91 -26.51 2.53
C GLY A 16 4.78 -27.48 2.86
N ASP A 17 4.95 -28.75 2.45
CA ASP A 17 4.28 -29.89 3.07
C ASP A 17 4.79 -30.01 4.51
N ARG A 18 4.15 -29.29 5.42
CA ARG A 18 4.19 -29.63 6.84
C ARG A 18 2.88 -30.36 7.12
N ASP A 19 2.99 -31.65 7.30
CA ASP A 19 1.97 -32.49 7.98
C ASP A 19 1.84 -32.08 9.47
N ASP A 20 2.40 -30.94 9.84
CA ASP A 20 2.45 -30.42 11.19
C ASP A 20 1.25 -29.50 11.42
N GLN A 21 0.68 -29.61 12.59
CA GLN A 21 -0.38 -28.75 13.10
C GLN A 21 -0.07 -27.29 12.77
N ILE A 22 -1.01 -26.62 12.08
CA ILE A 22 -0.87 -25.19 11.78
C ILE A 22 -0.70 -24.45 13.10
N GLU A 23 0.49 -23.86 13.31
CA GLU A 23 0.72 -23.04 14.47
C GLU A 23 -0.30 -21.89 14.49
N LEU A 24 -0.99 -21.74 15.60
CA LEU A 24 -2.02 -20.71 15.72
C LEU A 24 -1.38 -19.40 16.13
N VAL A 25 -1.80 -18.34 15.45
CA VAL A 25 -1.40 -16.97 15.74
C VAL A 25 -1.60 -16.61 17.22
N LEU A 26 -0.64 -15.91 17.80
CA LEU A 26 -0.66 -15.38 19.15
C LEU A 26 -0.99 -13.88 19.14
N PHE A 27 -2.15 -13.50 19.67
CA PHE A 27 -2.53 -12.11 19.85
C PHE A 27 -1.90 -11.55 21.12
N GLN A 28 -1.19 -10.42 21.00
CA GLN A 28 -0.43 -9.80 22.10
C GLN A 28 -1.11 -8.53 22.65
N GLY A 29 -2.20 -8.05 22.03
CA GLY A 29 -3.00 -6.94 22.52
C GLY A 29 -3.27 -5.86 21.46
N ALA A 30 -4.19 -4.98 21.80
CA ALA A 30 -4.56 -3.85 20.95
C ALA A 30 -3.47 -2.77 20.93
N THR A 31 -3.29 -2.10 19.77
CA THR A 31 -2.30 -1.01 19.66
C THR A 31 -2.72 0.27 20.40
N ASN A 32 -3.99 0.42 20.72
CA ASN A 32 -4.53 1.55 21.49
C ASN A 32 -4.48 1.35 23.01
N GLY A 33 -3.80 0.31 23.48
CA GLY A 33 -3.65 0.01 24.91
C GLY A 33 -4.93 -0.47 25.63
N LYS A 34 -6.06 -0.60 24.92
CA LYS A 34 -7.29 -1.14 25.54
C LYS A 34 -7.18 -2.64 25.70
N ASP A 35 -7.46 -3.10 26.91
CA ASP A 35 -7.51 -4.54 27.19
C ASP A 35 -8.75 -5.20 26.57
N ALA A 36 -8.51 -6.30 25.84
CA ALA A 36 -9.57 -7.15 25.35
C ALA A 36 -10.10 -8.00 26.53
N ASN A 37 -11.10 -7.50 27.25
CA ASN A 37 -11.69 -8.24 28.37
C ASN A 37 -12.38 -9.51 27.87
N LEU A 38 -11.58 -10.58 27.72
CA LEU A 38 -12.05 -11.88 27.20
C LEU A 38 -13.03 -12.56 28.14
N SER A 39 -12.86 -12.41 29.45
CA SER A 39 -13.73 -13.01 30.46
C SER A 39 -15.13 -12.39 30.44
N ALA A 40 -15.25 -11.08 30.32
CA ALA A 40 -16.53 -10.40 30.17
C ALA A 40 -17.25 -10.73 28.83
N ASN A 41 -16.52 -11.24 27.84
CA ASN A 41 -17.03 -11.59 26.51
C ASN A 41 -16.98 -13.11 26.25
N ALA A 42 -17.09 -13.95 27.28
CA ALA A 42 -16.90 -15.41 27.20
C ALA A 42 -17.68 -16.10 26.07
N ARG A 43 -18.93 -15.72 25.82
CA ARG A 43 -19.73 -16.27 24.71
C ARG A 43 -19.14 -15.96 23.34
N LEU A 44 -18.64 -14.74 23.13
CA LEU A 44 -17.99 -14.33 21.89
C LEU A 44 -16.65 -15.05 21.73
N VAL A 45 -15.88 -15.18 22.81
CA VAL A 45 -14.61 -15.91 22.82
C VAL A 45 -14.82 -17.36 22.40
N GLN A 46 -15.80 -18.03 22.99
CA GLN A 46 -16.16 -19.41 22.63
C GLN A 46 -16.59 -19.54 21.17
N ALA A 47 -17.35 -18.58 20.63
CA ALA A 47 -17.85 -18.63 19.27
C ALA A 47 -16.81 -18.24 18.22
N GLY A 48 -15.87 -17.33 18.55
CA GLY A 48 -15.06 -16.61 17.56
C GLY A 48 -13.56 -16.75 17.68
N LEU A 49 -12.98 -16.96 18.88
CA LEU A 49 -11.52 -16.86 19.06
C LEU A 49 -10.74 -17.90 18.23
N VAL A 50 -11.10 -19.17 18.33
CA VAL A 50 -10.41 -20.25 17.60
C VAL A 50 -10.54 -20.03 16.09
N ARG A 51 -11.75 -19.74 15.61
CA ARG A 51 -11.98 -19.46 14.18
C ARG A 51 -11.21 -18.26 13.68
N THR A 52 -11.06 -17.22 14.51
CA THR A 52 -10.26 -16.04 14.17
C THR A 52 -8.79 -16.39 14.07
N LYS A 53 -8.27 -17.19 15.02
CA LYS A 53 -6.89 -17.69 14.96
C LYS A 53 -6.66 -18.54 13.72
N GLU A 54 -7.51 -19.51 13.43
CA GLU A 54 -7.42 -20.36 12.24
C GLU A 54 -7.43 -19.55 10.93
N LEU A 55 -8.36 -18.59 10.80
CA LEU A 55 -8.47 -17.74 9.61
C LEU A 55 -7.20 -16.90 9.38
N ILE A 56 -6.69 -16.28 10.43
CA ILE A 56 -5.50 -15.44 10.35
C ILE A 56 -4.25 -16.30 10.13
N SER A 57 -4.11 -17.42 10.83
CA SER A 57 -2.98 -18.35 10.64
C SER A 57 -2.95 -18.93 9.22
N ASP A 58 -4.10 -19.37 8.66
CA ASP A 58 -4.18 -19.82 7.25
C ASP A 58 -3.78 -18.69 6.28
N ALA A 59 -4.17 -17.45 6.53
CA ALA A 59 -3.77 -16.33 5.71
C ALA A 59 -2.25 -16.05 5.80
N LEU A 60 -1.69 -16.01 7.01
CA LEU A 60 -0.27 -15.74 7.23
C LEU A 60 0.62 -16.87 6.70
N SER A 61 0.23 -18.14 6.86
CA SER A 61 0.94 -19.29 6.27
C SER A 61 1.04 -19.20 4.75
N ARG A 62 0.04 -18.60 4.10
CA ARG A 62 0.02 -18.31 2.65
C ARG A 62 0.67 -16.99 2.29
N ARG A 63 1.23 -16.26 3.26
CA ARG A 63 1.84 -14.93 3.08
C ARG A 63 0.82 -13.88 2.61
N ALA A 64 -0.45 -14.02 3.02
CA ALA A 64 -1.44 -13.01 2.69
C ALA A 64 -1.16 -11.71 3.46
N GLU A 65 -1.04 -10.62 2.74
CA GLU A 65 -0.92 -9.28 3.31
C GLU A 65 -2.27 -8.64 3.64
N MET A 66 -3.37 -9.22 3.14
CA MET A 66 -4.71 -8.76 3.45
C MET A 66 -5.73 -9.90 3.42
N ILE A 67 -6.60 -9.88 4.40
CA ILE A 67 -7.76 -10.75 4.50
C ILE A 67 -9.00 -9.87 4.35
N LYS A 68 -9.91 -10.24 3.47
CA LYS A 68 -11.21 -9.59 3.31
C LYS A 68 -12.30 -10.60 3.63
N LEU A 69 -13.06 -10.36 4.69
CA LEU A 69 -14.20 -11.18 5.06
C LEU A 69 -15.50 -10.41 4.79
N GLU A 70 -16.31 -10.94 3.89
CA GLU A 70 -17.55 -10.29 3.44
C GLU A 70 -18.75 -11.23 3.58
N PRO A 71 -19.88 -10.73 4.11
CA PRO A 71 -21.14 -11.45 4.03
C PRO A 71 -21.63 -11.48 2.58
N LYS A 72 -21.99 -12.67 2.08
CA LYS A 72 -22.52 -12.88 0.73
C LYS A 72 -23.70 -13.85 0.77
N GLY A 73 -24.91 -13.31 0.88
CA GLY A 73 -26.12 -14.10 0.98
C GLY A 73 -26.09 -15.01 2.21
N LYS A 74 -26.11 -16.34 1.99
CA LYS A 74 -26.15 -17.35 3.07
C LYS A 74 -24.76 -17.76 3.60
N VAL A 75 -23.69 -17.07 3.22
CA VAL A 75 -22.31 -17.37 3.65
C VAL A 75 -21.51 -16.10 3.89
N SER A 76 -20.47 -16.20 4.71
CA SER A 76 -19.37 -15.25 4.77
C SER A 76 -18.17 -15.81 4.01
N LEU A 77 -17.61 -15.01 3.11
CA LEU A 77 -16.47 -15.40 2.27
C LEU A 77 -15.21 -14.68 2.71
N ALA A 78 -14.17 -15.42 2.99
CA ALA A 78 -12.82 -14.89 3.13
C ALA A 78 -12.13 -14.88 1.77
N THR A 79 -11.43 -13.78 1.48
CA THR A 79 -10.53 -13.64 0.33
C THR A 79 -9.17 -13.25 0.86
N PHE A 80 -8.14 -13.99 0.47
CA PHE A 80 -6.76 -13.70 0.84
C PHE A 80 -6.07 -13.00 -0.32
N TYR A 81 -5.35 -11.93 -0.02
CA TYR A 81 -4.53 -11.25 -1.01
C TYR A 81 -3.08 -11.64 -0.79
N VAL A 82 -2.48 -12.29 -1.77
CA VAL A 82 -1.08 -12.72 -1.76
C VAL A 82 -0.37 -12.03 -2.91
N ASP A 83 0.65 -11.25 -2.60
CA ASP A 83 1.35 -10.41 -3.57
C ASP A 83 0.39 -9.54 -4.43
N GLY A 84 -0.69 -9.01 -3.80
CA GLY A 84 -1.71 -8.18 -4.42
C GLY A 84 -2.77 -8.94 -5.25
N ILE A 85 -2.70 -10.27 -5.35
CA ILE A 85 -3.65 -11.09 -6.10
C ILE A 85 -4.65 -11.72 -5.15
N PRO A 86 -5.97 -11.60 -5.41
CA PRO A 86 -6.98 -12.24 -4.60
C PRO A 86 -7.05 -13.75 -4.86
N TYR A 87 -7.03 -14.52 -3.78
CA TYR A 87 -7.24 -15.96 -3.77
C TYR A 87 -8.43 -16.31 -2.87
N PRO A 88 -9.19 -17.35 -3.19
CA PRO A 88 -10.26 -17.81 -2.33
C PRO A 88 -9.69 -18.35 -1.01
N GLY A 89 -10.23 -17.83 0.10
CA GLY A 89 -10.01 -18.33 1.44
C GLY A 89 -11.12 -19.27 1.90
N SER A 90 -11.41 -19.26 3.21
CA SER A 90 -12.46 -20.08 3.81
C SER A 90 -13.87 -19.53 3.54
N ARG A 91 -14.83 -20.45 3.52
CA ARG A 91 -16.26 -20.13 3.52
C ARG A 91 -16.83 -20.57 4.85
N MET A 92 -17.66 -19.74 5.45
CA MET A 92 -18.25 -20.04 6.75
C MET A 92 -19.71 -19.56 6.82
N PRO A 93 -20.53 -20.13 7.74
CA PRO A 93 -21.87 -19.62 8.01
C PRO A 93 -21.85 -18.14 8.40
N PRO A 94 -22.92 -17.36 8.15
CA PRO A 94 -22.96 -15.93 8.46
C PRO A 94 -22.69 -15.62 9.93
N GLN A 95 -23.20 -16.45 10.84
CA GLN A 95 -22.98 -16.31 12.29
C GLN A 95 -21.50 -16.47 12.67
N ALA A 96 -20.79 -17.41 12.03
CA ALA A 96 -19.36 -17.61 12.26
C ALA A 96 -18.55 -16.42 11.72
N GLY A 97 -18.90 -15.89 10.54
CA GLY A 97 -18.27 -14.68 10.00
C GLY A 97 -18.49 -13.44 10.87
N LEU A 98 -19.70 -13.31 11.43
CA LEU A 98 -19.99 -12.26 12.39
C LEU A 98 -19.16 -12.42 13.67
N ALA A 99 -19.07 -13.64 14.22
CA ALA A 99 -18.28 -13.91 15.42
C ALA A 99 -16.78 -13.60 15.21
N VAL A 100 -16.22 -13.92 14.03
CA VAL A 100 -14.85 -13.53 13.65
C VAL A 100 -14.71 -12.01 13.59
N THR A 101 -15.64 -11.30 12.95
CA THR A 101 -15.61 -9.84 12.86
C THR A 101 -15.66 -9.18 14.25
N GLN A 102 -16.57 -9.64 15.11
CA GLN A 102 -16.68 -9.13 16.47
C GLN A 102 -15.46 -9.48 17.34
N MET A 103 -14.86 -10.66 17.13
CA MET A 103 -13.62 -11.04 17.83
C MET A 103 -12.46 -10.15 17.43
N VAL A 104 -12.29 -9.85 16.14
CA VAL A 104 -11.26 -8.89 15.69
C VAL A 104 -11.52 -7.50 16.28
N LYS A 105 -12.78 -7.05 16.36
CA LYS A 105 -13.11 -5.77 17.03
C LYS A 105 -12.70 -5.78 18.49
N LEU A 106 -13.04 -6.84 19.23
CA LEU A 106 -12.67 -7.01 20.64
C LEU A 106 -11.15 -6.96 20.82
N LEU A 107 -10.41 -7.73 20.05
CA LEU A 107 -8.94 -7.81 20.11
C LEU A 107 -8.26 -6.51 19.73
N ALA A 108 -8.88 -5.72 18.84
CA ALA A 108 -8.38 -4.41 18.41
C ALA A 108 -8.84 -3.25 19.34
N GLY A 109 -9.51 -3.53 20.45
CA GLY A 109 -10.03 -2.51 21.37
C GLY A 109 -11.14 -1.64 20.79
N LEU A 110 -11.92 -2.17 19.82
CA LEU A 110 -13.02 -1.49 19.13
C LEU A 110 -14.38 -1.81 19.79
N GLU A 111 -15.37 -0.99 19.50
CA GLU A 111 -16.73 -1.13 20.04
C GLU A 111 -17.52 -2.25 19.32
N ILE A 112 -17.71 -3.39 19.97
CA ILE A 112 -18.35 -4.58 19.38
C ILE A 112 -19.78 -4.30 18.95
N LYS A 113 -20.53 -3.53 19.77
CA LYS A 113 -21.97 -3.25 19.56
C LYS A 113 -22.22 -2.22 18.44
N VAL A 114 -21.26 -1.36 18.15
CA VAL A 114 -21.40 -0.31 17.12
C VAL A 114 -21.15 -0.92 15.75
N ARG A 115 -22.20 -1.00 14.92
CA ARG A 115 -22.18 -1.66 13.60
C ARG A 115 -22.57 -0.74 12.45
N ASN A 116 -22.92 0.51 12.74
CA ASN A 116 -23.46 1.49 11.79
C ASN A 116 -22.44 2.54 11.33
N LYS A 117 -21.19 2.48 11.82
CA LYS A 117 -20.12 3.38 11.40
C LYS A 117 -18.81 2.60 11.22
N PRO A 118 -17.91 3.09 10.34
CA PRO A 118 -16.58 2.49 10.18
C PRO A 118 -15.79 2.53 11.48
N GLN A 119 -15.00 1.49 11.73
CA GLN A 119 -14.06 1.42 12.85
C GLN A 119 -12.74 0.87 12.38
N VAL A 120 -11.63 1.40 12.90
CA VAL A 120 -10.26 0.97 12.60
C VAL A 120 -9.51 0.74 13.89
N GLY A 121 -8.70 -0.32 13.95
CA GLY A 121 -7.86 -0.62 15.10
C GLY A 121 -6.77 -1.62 14.76
N GLY A 122 -5.73 -1.66 15.58
CA GLY A 122 -4.57 -2.52 15.41
C GLY A 122 -4.46 -3.59 16.49
N ILE A 123 -3.89 -4.74 16.13
CA ILE A 123 -3.58 -5.85 17.03
C ILE A 123 -2.12 -6.24 16.84
N ASN A 124 -1.32 -6.16 17.91
CA ASN A 124 0.02 -6.75 17.92
C ASN A 124 -0.11 -8.28 17.99
N THR A 125 0.69 -8.97 17.18
CA THR A 125 0.47 -10.39 16.92
C THR A 125 1.79 -11.05 16.60
N GLU A 126 1.94 -12.33 16.91
CA GLU A 126 3.07 -13.16 16.53
C GLU A 126 2.60 -14.42 15.79
N TYR A 127 3.30 -14.80 14.75
CA TYR A 127 3.06 -16.03 13.99
C TYR A 127 4.39 -16.60 13.50
N ASP A 128 4.68 -17.86 13.83
CA ASP A 128 5.92 -18.57 13.48
C ASP A 128 7.18 -17.72 13.85
N GLY A 129 7.20 -17.19 15.10
CA GLY A 129 8.28 -16.35 15.61
C GLY A 129 8.43 -14.98 14.92
N THR A 130 7.52 -14.64 14.01
CA THR A 130 7.53 -13.35 13.30
C THR A 130 6.50 -12.40 13.89
N PRO A 131 6.89 -11.18 14.31
CA PRO A 131 5.96 -10.17 14.78
C PRO A 131 5.20 -9.53 13.62
N TYR A 132 3.89 -9.42 13.77
CA TYR A 132 2.99 -8.75 12.84
C TYR A 132 2.17 -7.66 13.53
N LEU A 133 1.90 -6.59 12.78
CA LEU A 133 0.81 -5.67 13.10
C LEU A 133 -0.38 -6.01 12.20
N LEU A 134 -1.49 -6.44 12.81
CA LEU A 134 -2.75 -6.66 12.12
C LEU A 134 -3.61 -5.41 12.26
N ARG A 135 -3.93 -4.73 11.14
CA ARG A 135 -4.83 -3.57 11.13
C ARG A 135 -6.20 -3.98 10.62
N GLY A 136 -7.17 -3.98 11.53
CA GLY A 136 -8.57 -4.29 11.28
C GLY A 136 -9.35 -3.04 10.89
N ASN A 137 -9.99 -3.07 9.72
CA ASN A 137 -10.91 -2.05 9.25
C ASN A 137 -12.28 -2.70 9.06
N VAL A 138 -13.27 -2.27 9.84
CA VAL A 138 -14.62 -2.81 9.86
C VAL A 138 -15.57 -1.76 9.32
N ASN A 139 -16.25 -2.07 8.22
CA ASN A 139 -17.16 -1.14 7.56
C ASN A 139 -18.58 -1.72 7.52
N PRO A 140 -19.61 -0.88 7.80
CA PRO A 140 -20.98 -1.27 7.58
C PRO A 140 -21.24 -1.63 6.11
N VAL A 141 -22.07 -2.65 5.88
CA VAL A 141 -22.61 -2.99 4.57
C VAL A 141 -24.12 -3.17 4.67
N GLN A 142 -24.79 -3.30 3.53
CA GLN A 142 -26.24 -3.45 3.48
C GLN A 142 -26.75 -4.60 4.36
N GLY A 143 -27.94 -4.44 4.93
CA GLY A 143 -28.58 -5.46 5.79
C GLY A 143 -28.03 -5.51 7.22
N GLY A 144 -27.40 -4.45 7.74
CA GLY A 144 -26.87 -4.39 9.11
C GLY A 144 -25.67 -5.31 9.36
N ASN A 145 -25.05 -5.76 8.30
CA ASN A 145 -23.82 -6.57 8.33
C ASN A 145 -22.57 -5.67 8.29
N GLU A 146 -21.42 -6.29 8.53
CA GLU A 146 -20.12 -5.62 8.50
C GLU A 146 -19.17 -6.37 7.56
N ARG A 147 -18.36 -5.60 6.82
CA ARG A 147 -17.21 -6.10 6.08
C ARG A 147 -15.97 -5.89 6.93
N LEU A 148 -15.22 -6.95 7.14
CA LEU A 148 -13.92 -6.89 7.81
C LEU A 148 -12.79 -6.96 6.77
N ILE A 149 -11.84 -6.04 6.89
CA ILE A 149 -10.57 -6.08 6.17
C ILE A 149 -9.47 -6.10 7.23
N VAL A 150 -8.64 -7.15 7.24
CA VAL A 150 -7.44 -7.21 8.08
C VAL A 150 -6.22 -7.10 7.19
N ARG A 151 -5.37 -6.12 7.42
CA ARG A 151 -4.05 -5.99 6.78
C ARG A 151 -2.99 -6.48 7.73
N ALA A 152 -2.13 -7.39 7.25
CA ALA A 152 -1.02 -7.93 8.00
C ALA A 152 0.27 -7.26 7.56
N GLU A 153 0.95 -6.60 8.48
CA GLU A 153 2.25 -5.97 8.28
C GLU A 153 3.30 -6.76 9.06
N ASN A 154 4.24 -7.37 8.35
CA ASN A 154 5.37 -8.06 8.96
C ASN A 154 6.38 -7.02 9.45
N LYS A 155 6.58 -6.93 10.77
CA LYS A 155 7.47 -5.95 11.39
C LYS A 155 8.97 -6.20 11.15
N ASN A 156 9.33 -7.40 10.68
CA ASN A 156 10.70 -7.72 10.29
C ASN A 156 11.06 -7.22 8.88
N LEU A 157 10.06 -6.73 8.09
CA LEU A 157 10.34 -6.12 6.81
C LEU A 157 10.81 -4.68 7.01
N ASN A 158 12.07 -4.43 6.70
CA ASN A 158 12.60 -3.08 6.73
C ASN A 158 12.17 -2.33 5.46
N LEU A 159 11.15 -1.49 5.58
CA LEU A 159 10.63 -0.58 4.55
C LEU A 159 10.57 0.85 5.11
N ALA A 160 11.57 1.19 5.91
CA ALA A 160 11.55 2.41 6.72
C ALA A 160 12.00 3.65 5.94
N THR A 161 12.94 3.49 5.02
CA THR A 161 13.59 4.62 4.34
C THR A 161 13.35 4.59 2.83
N PRO A 162 13.60 5.72 2.11
CA PRO A 162 13.57 5.73 0.65
C PRO A 162 14.52 4.71 0.01
N ASP A 163 15.64 4.39 0.65
CA ASP A 163 16.59 3.35 0.21
C ASP A 163 15.96 1.97 0.18
N ASP A 164 15.23 1.63 1.24
CA ASP A 164 14.54 0.35 1.37
C ASP A 164 13.49 0.16 0.26
N LEU A 165 12.90 1.26 -0.21
CA LEU A 165 11.93 1.27 -1.30
C LEU A 165 12.58 1.30 -2.70
N GLY A 166 13.91 1.44 -2.76
CA GLY A 166 14.67 1.44 -4.01
C GLY A 166 14.60 2.76 -4.78
N PHE A 167 14.42 3.88 -4.11
CA PHE A 167 14.52 5.21 -4.70
C PHE A 167 15.94 5.45 -5.22
N SER A 168 16.06 6.09 -6.38
CA SER A 168 17.39 6.45 -6.91
C SER A 168 18.06 7.50 -6.02
N PRO A 169 19.41 7.54 -5.95
CA PRO A 169 20.13 8.58 -5.22
C PRO A 169 19.70 10.00 -5.60
N GLN A 170 19.50 10.25 -6.91
CA GLN A 170 19.06 11.56 -7.41
C GLN A 170 17.66 11.91 -6.90
N MET A 171 16.72 10.96 -6.95
CA MET A 171 15.36 11.17 -6.44
C MET A 171 15.36 11.49 -4.94
N ARG A 172 16.19 10.80 -4.16
CA ARG A 172 16.30 11.04 -2.71
C ARG A 172 16.84 12.44 -2.42
N GLU A 173 17.86 12.86 -3.14
CA GLU A 173 18.44 14.20 -2.97
C GLU A 173 17.42 15.28 -3.30
N ARG A 174 16.71 15.15 -4.43
CA ARG A 174 15.67 16.11 -4.81
C ARG A 174 14.54 16.19 -3.79
N ILE A 175 14.12 15.07 -3.23
CA ILE A 175 13.09 15.05 -2.15
C ILE A 175 13.60 15.79 -0.90
N ARG A 176 14.87 15.60 -0.53
CA ARG A 176 15.47 16.31 0.62
C ARG A 176 15.56 17.82 0.36
N GLU A 177 16.00 18.23 -0.82
CA GLU A 177 16.03 19.65 -1.21
C GLU A 177 14.64 20.29 -1.16
N MET A 178 13.60 19.58 -1.61
CA MET A 178 12.22 20.07 -1.53
C MET A 178 11.74 20.22 -0.08
N ALA A 179 12.01 19.24 0.76
CA ALA A 179 11.69 19.32 2.19
C ALA A 179 12.48 20.44 2.87
N ALA A 180 13.75 20.62 2.50
CA ALA A 180 14.63 21.68 3.01
C ALA A 180 14.18 23.10 2.67
N SER A 181 13.34 23.28 1.64
CA SER A 181 12.80 24.60 1.29
C SER A 181 11.85 25.17 2.34
N LYS A 182 11.39 24.34 3.28
CA LYS A 182 10.44 24.70 4.36
C LYS A 182 9.14 25.32 3.85
N THR A 183 8.78 25.05 2.62
CA THR A 183 7.58 25.56 1.95
C THR A 183 7.01 24.52 1.00
N GLY A 184 5.78 24.72 0.56
CA GLY A 184 5.16 23.95 -0.52
C GLY A 184 4.67 22.57 -0.14
N VAL A 185 4.22 21.82 -1.12
CA VAL A 185 3.57 20.52 -0.96
C VAL A 185 4.32 19.45 -1.75
N LEU A 186 4.66 18.36 -1.07
CA LEU A 186 5.18 17.15 -1.69
C LEU A 186 4.17 16.02 -1.51
N LEU A 187 3.73 15.41 -2.61
CA LEU A 187 2.67 14.41 -2.59
C LEU A 187 3.15 13.02 -2.94
N ALA A 188 2.69 12.04 -2.16
CA ALA A 188 2.73 10.64 -2.50
C ALA A 188 1.41 10.24 -3.20
N ALA A 189 1.46 9.68 -4.40
CA ALA A 189 0.28 9.38 -5.21
C ALA A 189 0.25 7.92 -5.66
N GLY A 190 -0.95 7.35 -5.73
CA GLY A 190 -1.16 6.01 -6.28
C GLY A 190 -2.57 5.47 -6.04
N PRO A 191 -2.93 4.41 -6.76
CA PRO A 191 -4.20 3.75 -6.56
C PRO A 191 -4.26 3.01 -5.21
N PRO A 192 -5.43 2.62 -4.74
CA PRO A 192 -5.56 1.80 -3.54
C PRO A 192 -4.66 0.57 -3.58
N MET A 193 -4.04 0.22 -2.45
CA MET A 193 -3.11 -0.91 -2.30
C MET A 193 -1.79 -0.80 -3.09
N SER A 194 -1.43 0.38 -3.57
CA SER A 194 -0.15 0.62 -4.26
C SER A 194 1.04 0.84 -3.30
N GLY A 195 0.81 0.85 -1.98
CA GLY A 195 1.84 1.12 -0.99
C GLY A 195 2.17 2.61 -0.80
N VAL A 196 1.27 3.51 -1.20
CA VAL A 196 1.47 4.97 -1.11
C VAL A 196 1.80 5.41 0.32
N THR A 197 1.09 4.91 1.33
CA THR A 197 1.37 5.26 2.73
C THR A 197 2.77 4.82 3.17
N THR A 198 3.23 3.63 2.74
CA THR A 198 4.61 3.18 3.01
C THR A 198 5.62 4.11 2.36
N MET A 199 5.35 4.54 1.13
CA MET A 199 6.18 5.50 0.40
C MET A 199 6.17 6.89 1.07
N ALA A 200 5.00 7.40 1.48
CA ALA A 200 4.88 8.66 2.19
C ALA A 200 5.68 8.63 3.50
N PHE A 201 5.55 7.57 4.28
CA PHE A 201 6.32 7.39 5.51
C PHE A 201 7.82 7.34 5.27
N ALA A 202 8.26 6.60 4.25
CA ALA A 202 9.68 6.57 3.90
C ALA A 202 10.17 7.95 3.44
N THR A 203 9.35 8.71 2.72
CA THR A 203 9.67 10.08 2.32
C THR A 203 9.84 10.99 3.52
N VAL A 204 8.94 10.93 4.50
CA VAL A 204 9.02 11.69 5.75
C VAL A 204 10.26 11.32 6.55
N ARG A 205 10.55 10.02 6.71
CA ARG A 205 11.78 9.54 7.40
C ARG A 205 13.07 9.88 6.64
N GLY A 206 12.97 10.16 5.34
CA GLY A 206 14.10 10.61 4.53
C GLY A 206 14.51 12.05 4.76
N VAL A 207 13.69 12.85 5.47
CA VAL A 207 14.05 14.19 5.93
C VAL A 207 15.03 14.07 7.10
N ASP A 208 16.09 14.86 7.09
CA ASP A 208 17.11 14.80 8.13
C ASP A 208 16.58 15.39 9.45
N PRO A 209 16.38 14.58 10.51
CA PRO A 209 15.81 15.03 11.77
C PRO A 209 16.79 15.88 12.62
N TYR A 210 18.07 15.93 12.26
CA TYR A 210 19.05 16.79 12.91
C TYR A 210 19.05 18.22 12.37
N LEU A 211 18.54 18.39 11.16
CA LEU A 211 18.51 19.70 10.47
C LEU A 211 17.09 20.30 10.43
N TYR A 212 16.06 19.45 10.52
CA TYR A 212 14.67 19.89 10.32
C TYR A 212 13.76 19.34 11.42
N THR A 213 12.87 20.18 11.90
CA THR A 213 11.78 19.77 12.82
C THR A 213 10.64 19.18 12.00
N VAL A 214 10.42 17.87 12.16
CA VAL A 214 9.40 17.12 11.41
C VAL A 214 8.29 16.67 12.35
N TYR A 215 7.06 17.10 12.08
CA TYR A 215 5.89 16.68 12.83
C TYR A 215 4.96 15.80 12.01
N ASN A 216 4.42 14.78 12.67
CA ASN A 216 3.28 14.00 12.20
C ASN A 216 1.99 14.53 12.84
N MET A 217 1.00 14.89 12.03
CA MET A 217 -0.30 15.39 12.48
C MET A 217 -1.46 14.44 12.07
N THR A 218 -1.16 13.17 11.81
CA THR A 218 -2.17 12.17 11.42
C THR A 218 -2.12 10.96 12.33
N ASP A 219 -3.25 10.23 12.43
CA ASP A 219 -3.25 8.92 13.08
C ASP A 219 -2.52 7.89 12.20
N ILE A 220 -1.39 7.43 12.68
CA ILE A 220 -0.57 6.43 11.99
C ILE A 220 -0.97 4.98 12.29
N GLU A 221 -2.10 4.78 13.01
CA GLU A 221 -2.68 3.46 13.28
C GLU A 221 -1.68 2.46 13.92
N GLY A 222 -0.85 2.93 14.85
CA GLY A 222 0.14 2.11 15.56
C GLY A 222 1.40 1.79 14.76
N ARG A 223 1.61 2.42 13.60
CA ARG A 223 2.88 2.33 12.86
C ARG A 223 3.91 3.28 13.46
N ASP A 224 5.18 3.00 13.22
CA ASP A 224 6.28 3.82 13.69
C ASP A 224 6.81 4.72 12.55
N LEU A 225 6.97 6.01 12.81
CA LEU A 225 7.64 6.97 11.92
C LEU A 225 9.09 7.25 12.32
N GLY A 226 9.64 6.52 13.27
CA GLY A 226 11.00 6.70 13.73
C GLY A 226 11.21 8.03 14.46
N HIS A 227 12.07 8.89 13.92
CA HIS A 227 12.44 10.15 14.53
C HIS A 227 11.43 11.30 14.35
N VAL A 228 10.26 11.01 13.77
CA VAL A 228 9.22 12.01 13.52
C VAL A 228 8.32 12.12 14.75
N THR A 229 8.22 13.32 15.31
CA THR A 229 7.41 13.57 16.51
C THR A 229 5.94 13.69 16.14
N THR A 230 5.06 12.97 16.84
CA THR A 230 3.62 13.21 16.72
C THR A 230 3.27 14.54 17.39
N PHE A 231 2.65 15.43 16.64
CA PHE A 231 2.18 16.70 17.14
C PHE A 231 0.74 16.57 17.64
N GLU A 232 0.55 16.76 18.93
CA GLU A 232 -0.76 16.74 19.54
C GLU A 232 -1.34 18.17 19.59
N GLY A 233 -2.40 18.41 18.82
CA GLY A 233 -3.19 19.64 18.94
C GLY A 233 -3.98 19.65 20.23
N ASN A 234 -4.53 20.83 20.61
CA ASN A 234 -5.42 20.90 21.75
C ASN A 234 -6.81 20.32 21.39
N PRO A 235 -7.51 19.70 22.36
CA PRO A 235 -8.88 19.27 22.14
C PRO A 235 -9.76 20.43 21.66
N GLY A 236 -10.41 20.27 20.52
CA GLY A 236 -11.29 21.27 19.90
C GLY A 236 -10.61 22.25 18.94
N ASP A 237 -9.30 22.17 18.72
CA ASP A 237 -8.62 22.93 17.67
C ASP A 237 -9.15 22.54 16.29
N THR A 238 -9.30 23.51 15.40
CA THR A 238 -9.43 23.24 13.97
C THR A 238 -8.09 22.75 13.41
N TRP A 239 -8.12 22.21 12.19
CA TRP A 239 -6.90 21.75 11.52
C TRP A 239 -5.91 22.91 11.34
N GLU A 240 -6.37 24.09 10.90
CA GLU A 240 -5.55 25.30 10.72
C GLU A 240 -4.94 25.78 12.02
N GLN A 241 -5.71 25.73 13.12
CA GLN A 241 -5.20 26.10 14.45
C GLN A 241 -4.09 25.15 14.89
N SER A 242 -4.24 23.85 14.62
CA SER A 242 -3.21 22.85 14.92
C SER A 242 -1.95 23.06 14.08
N VAL A 243 -2.09 23.33 12.77
CA VAL A 243 -0.95 23.67 11.89
C VAL A 243 -0.28 24.97 12.36
N GLY A 244 -1.06 26.00 12.69
CA GLY A 244 -0.52 27.26 13.21
C GLY A 244 0.24 27.10 14.54
N ARG A 245 -0.13 26.11 15.37
CA ARG A 245 0.65 25.77 16.58
C ARG A 245 1.94 25.03 16.22
N ALA A 246 1.89 24.09 15.29
CA ALA A 246 3.07 23.37 14.82
C ALA A 246 4.10 24.35 14.21
N LYS A 247 3.65 25.33 13.42
CA LYS A 247 4.51 26.42 12.90
C LYS A 247 5.15 27.24 14.02
N ARG A 248 4.40 27.60 15.07
CA ARG A 248 4.96 28.29 16.27
C ARG A 248 5.93 27.42 17.06
N ALA A 249 5.82 26.09 16.95
CA ALA A 249 6.77 25.13 17.48
C ALA A 249 7.90 24.82 16.48
N GLU A 250 8.16 25.75 15.55
CA GLU A 250 9.25 25.69 14.58
C GLU A 250 9.20 24.47 13.63
N ALA A 251 8.00 24.05 13.22
CA ALA A 251 7.83 23.00 12.23
C ALA A 251 8.42 23.42 10.88
N ASP A 252 9.38 22.66 10.39
CA ASP A 252 9.91 22.81 9.03
C ASP A 252 9.15 21.95 8.02
N VAL A 253 8.74 20.75 8.47
CA VAL A 253 8.01 19.77 7.66
C VAL A 253 6.87 19.17 8.48
N ILE A 254 5.70 19.07 7.87
CA ILE A 254 4.52 18.47 8.50
C ILE A 254 3.98 17.34 7.61
N TYR A 255 3.78 16.15 8.18
CA TYR A 255 3.03 15.09 7.52
C TYR A 255 1.57 15.14 7.97
N VAL A 256 0.65 15.18 7.02
CA VAL A 256 -0.79 15.35 7.26
C VAL A 256 -1.61 14.24 6.60
N ASP A 257 -2.89 14.14 6.99
CA ASP A 257 -3.86 13.19 6.44
C ASP A 257 -3.89 13.18 4.91
N PRO A 258 -4.22 12.03 4.30
CA PRO A 258 -4.40 11.94 2.86
C PRO A 258 -5.44 12.92 2.33
N ILE A 259 -5.09 13.66 1.30
CA ILE A 259 -5.98 14.62 0.64
C ILE A 259 -6.99 13.84 -0.20
N ARG A 260 -8.26 13.85 0.23
CA ARG A 260 -9.34 13.09 -0.42
C ARG A 260 -10.51 13.95 -0.87
N LYS A 261 -10.46 15.26 -0.62
CA LYS A 261 -11.53 16.23 -0.95
C LYS A 261 -10.95 17.62 -1.20
N ALA A 262 -11.62 18.38 -2.05
CA ALA A 262 -11.21 19.72 -2.45
C ALA A 262 -11.06 20.69 -1.28
N SER A 263 -11.96 20.66 -0.28
CA SER A 263 -11.86 21.55 0.89
C SER A 263 -10.56 21.37 1.65
N PHE A 264 -10.16 20.12 1.92
CA PHE A 264 -8.90 19.84 2.62
C PHE A 264 -7.68 20.15 1.74
N CYS A 265 -7.80 19.95 0.42
CA CYS A 265 -6.74 20.34 -0.52
C CYS A 265 -6.47 21.85 -0.44
N LYS A 266 -7.52 22.69 -0.44
CA LYS A 266 -7.38 24.14 -0.32
C LYS A 266 -6.68 24.54 0.98
N GLN A 267 -7.09 23.96 2.12
CA GLN A 267 -6.45 24.20 3.43
C GLN A 267 -4.96 23.83 3.41
N VAL A 268 -4.60 22.63 2.91
CA VAL A 268 -3.21 22.19 2.83
C VAL A 268 -2.35 23.15 1.99
N PHE A 269 -2.86 23.60 0.84
CA PHE A 269 -2.12 24.49 -0.04
C PHE A 269 -2.04 25.92 0.49
N GLU A 270 -3.01 26.39 1.27
CA GLU A 270 -2.96 27.66 1.97
C GLU A 270 -1.85 27.66 3.04
N GLU A 271 -1.81 26.62 3.86
CA GLU A 271 -0.84 26.50 4.95
C GLU A 271 0.60 26.21 4.48
N ALA A 272 0.78 25.72 3.25
CA ALA A 272 2.09 25.39 2.70
C ALA A 272 2.94 26.59 2.25
N GLU A 273 2.63 27.82 2.69
CA GLU A 273 3.41 29.01 2.35
C GLU A 273 4.73 29.08 3.08
N ASP A 274 4.74 28.68 4.33
CA ASP A 274 5.82 28.82 5.30
C ASP A 274 6.15 27.52 6.05
N VAL A 275 5.66 26.39 5.57
CA VAL A 275 6.00 25.04 6.02
C VAL A 275 5.92 24.05 4.85
N CYS A 276 6.82 23.09 4.80
CA CYS A 276 6.71 22.00 3.82
C CYS A 276 5.66 20.98 4.29
N ILE A 277 4.65 20.71 3.46
CA ILE A 277 3.62 19.72 3.79
C ILE A 277 3.81 18.47 2.92
N ILE A 278 3.94 17.32 3.58
CA ILE A 278 3.93 16.00 2.93
C ILE A 278 2.58 15.36 3.16
N SER A 279 1.95 14.85 2.10
CA SER A 279 0.67 14.16 2.18
C SER A 279 0.51 13.11 1.10
N GLU A 280 -0.59 12.38 1.16
CA GLU A 280 -0.98 11.37 0.18
C GLU A 280 -2.19 11.83 -0.65
N VAL A 281 -2.24 11.41 -1.91
CA VAL A 281 -3.43 11.62 -2.75
C VAL A 281 -3.78 10.35 -3.52
N PRO A 282 -5.03 9.85 -3.45
CA PRO A 282 -5.45 8.72 -4.25
C PRO A 282 -5.57 9.15 -5.71
N ALA A 283 -4.70 8.62 -6.56
CA ALA A 283 -4.68 8.91 -8.00
C ALA A 283 -4.16 7.72 -8.78
N HIS A 284 -4.39 7.70 -10.08
CA HIS A 284 -3.91 6.61 -10.94
C HIS A 284 -2.37 6.65 -11.10
N ASP A 285 -1.80 7.85 -11.20
CA ASP A 285 -0.38 8.14 -11.36
C ASP A 285 -0.09 9.60 -10.97
N ALA A 286 1.18 10.01 -10.97
CA ALA A 286 1.60 11.34 -10.57
C ALA A 286 0.99 12.46 -11.43
N ALA A 287 0.90 12.26 -12.74
CA ALA A 287 0.29 13.26 -13.63
C ALA A 287 -1.20 13.45 -13.36
N SER A 288 -1.93 12.35 -13.13
CA SER A 288 -3.35 12.40 -12.75
C SER A 288 -3.54 13.07 -11.40
N ALA A 289 -2.62 12.86 -10.45
CA ALA A 289 -2.64 13.54 -9.16
C ALA A 289 -2.50 15.07 -9.33
N ILE A 290 -1.56 15.54 -10.16
CA ILE A 290 -1.37 16.97 -10.43
C ILE A 290 -2.65 17.59 -11.02
N VAL A 291 -3.26 16.91 -12.00
CA VAL A 291 -4.54 17.38 -12.59
C VAL A 291 -5.64 17.47 -11.54
N GLN A 292 -5.79 16.42 -10.73
CA GLN A 292 -6.80 16.36 -9.66
C GLN A 292 -6.60 17.48 -8.61
N ILE A 293 -5.37 17.73 -8.17
CA ILE A 293 -5.04 18.81 -7.24
C ILE A 293 -5.41 20.17 -7.85
N ARG A 294 -5.03 20.40 -9.11
CA ARG A 294 -5.35 21.63 -9.83
C ARG A 294 -6.86 21.86 -9.95
N GLU A 295 -7.64 20.82 -10.23
CA GLU A 295 -9.09 20.87 -10.29
C GLU A 295 -9.71 21.18 -8.92
N TRP A 296 -9.16 20.62 -7.84
CA TRP A 296 -9.62 20.88 -6.48
C TRP A 296 -9.28 22.29 -5.98
N LEU A 297 -8.13 22.83 -6.37
CA LEU A 297 -7.73 24.20 -6.03
C LEU A 297 -8.45 25.25 -6.88
N GLU A 298 -8.87 24.88 -8.10
CA GLU A 298 -9.44 25.82 -9.10
C GLU A 298 -8.49 26.97 -9.46
N ASP A 299 -7.19 26.82 -9.11
CA ASP A 299 -6.12 27.78 -9.37
C ASP A 299 -4.86 27.08 -9.90
N PRO A 300 -4.68 27.05 -11.22
CA PRO A 300 -3.50 26.45 -11.86
C PRO A 300 -2.18 27.13 -11.47
N LYS A 301 -2.21 28.46 -11.22
CA LYS A 301 -1.02 29.22 -10.85
C LYS A 301 -0.58 28.92 -9.42
N LEU A 302 -1.52 28.84 -8.50
CA LEU A 302 -1.26 28.44 -7.12
C LEU A 302 -0.73 26.99 -7.09
N THR A 303 -1.35 26.09 -7.86
CA THR A 303 -0.86 24.70 -7.98
C THR A 303 0.60 24.67 -8.45
N ALA A 304 0.92 25.40 -9.53
CA ALA A 304 2.27 25.46 -10.06
C ALA A 304 3.28 26.12 -9.10
N LYS A 305 2.83 27.07 -8.28
CA LYS A 305 3.68 27.78 -7.31
C LYS A 305 4.00 26.93 -6.09
N ARG A 306 2.98 26.22 -5.52
CA ARG A 306 3.11 25.59 -4.21
C ARG A 306 3.34 24.09 -4.26
N LEU A 307 2.99 23.41 -5.34
CA LEU A 307 3.34 22.00 -5.51
C LEU A 307 4.82 21.89 -5.86
N HIS A 308 5.60 21.13 -5.09
CA HIS A 308 7.03 20.88 -5.35
C HIS A 308 7.25 19.65 -6.21
N GLY A 309 6.48 18.61 -5.96
CA GLY A 309 6.55 17.38 -6.73
C GLY A 309 5.52 16.34 -6.30
N VAL A 310 5.38 15.35 -7.16
CA VAL A 310 4.52 14.19 -6.91
C VAL A 310 5.30 12.92 -7.16
N ILE A 311 5.37 12.07 -6.13
CA ILE A 311 5.93 10.73 -6.21
C ILE A 311 4.78 9.78 -6.50
N GLY A 312 4.74 9.18 -7.69
CA GLY A 312 3.75 8.19 -8.07
C GLY A 312 4.24 6.78 -7.75
N GLN A 313 3.37 5.91 -7.24
CA GLN A 313 3.73 4.52 -6.94
C GLN A 313 2.66 3.52 -7.35
N LYS A 314 3.13 2.40 -7.89
CA LYS A 314 2.40 1.13 -8.05
C LYS A 314 3.22 -0.01 -7.46
N LEU A 315 2.59 -1.13 -7.13
CA LEU A 315 3.29 -2.34 -6.71
C LEU A 315 3.34 -3.35 -7.84
N ILE A 316 4.52 -3.98 -7.98
CA ILE A 316 4.78 -5.04 -8.94
C ILE A 316 5.33 -6.26 -8.21
N ARG A 317 4.94 -7.47 -8.64
CA ARG A 317 5.41 -8.71 -8.04
C ARG A 317 6.85 -9.01 -8.46
N LEU A 318 7.61 -9.54 -7.53
CA LEU A 318 8.97 -10.03 -7.78
C LEU A 318 8.92 -11.48 -8.24
N LEU A 319 9.70 -11.83 -9.26
CA LEU A 319 9.88 -13.21 -9.67
C LEU A 319 10.47 -14.05 -8.54
N CYS A 320 9.94 -15.24 -8.34
CA CYS A 320 10.49 -16.18 -7.38
C CYS A 320 11.90 -16.62 -7.84
N ARG A 321 12.92 -16.25 -7.07
CA ARG A 321 14.32 -16.57 -7.41
C ARG A 321 14.60 -18.06 -7.51
N LYS A 322 13.76 -18.92 -6.88
CA LYS A 322 13.94 -20.37 -6.87
C LYS A 322 13.44 -21.05 -8.13
N CYS A 323 12.40 -20.51 -8.80
CA CYS A 323 11.79 -21.15 -9.96
C CYS A 323 11.71 -20.28 -11.22
N ARG A 324 12.17 -19.02 -11.17
CA ARG A 324 12.19 -18.18 -12.39
C ARG A 324 13.06 -18.83 -13.46
N GLN A 325 12.64 -18.68 -14.71
CA GLN A 325 13.36 -19.20 -15.86
C GLN A 325 14.01 -18.06 -16.64
N ALA A 326 15.30 -18.24 -16.95
CA ALA A 326 16.01 -17.37 -17.86
C ALA A 326 15.65 -17.71 -19.32
N TYR A 327 15.55 -16.71 -20.16
CA TYR A 327 15.38 -16.90 -21.61
C TYR A 327 16.11 -15.79 -22.39
N ARG A 328 16.51 -16.10 -23.61
CA ARG A 328 17.10 -15.13 -24.53
C ARG A 328 15.98 -14.37 -25.25
N PRO A 329 15.88 -13.04 -25.06
CA PRO A 329 14.84 -12.25 -25.71
C PRO A 329 15.11 -12.12 -27.21
N ASN A 330 14.03 -12.03 -28.00
CA ASN A 330 14.12 -11.70 -29.41
C ASN A 330 14.53 -10.22 -29.58
N PRO A 331 15.47 -9.86 -30.48
CA PRO A 331 15.87 -8.48 -30.73
C PRO A 331 14.70 -7.53 -31.05
N LYS A 332 13.68 -8.02 -31.79
CA LYS A 332 12.45 -7.26 -32.07
C LYS A 332 11.67 -6.93 -30.79
N LEU A 333 11.69 -7.84 -29.80
CA LEU A 333 11.06 -7.60 -28.49
C LEU A 333 11.81 -6.52 -27.74
N LEU A 334 13.15 -6.58 -27.70
CA LEU A 334 13.99 -5.58 -27.03
C LEU A 334 13.75 -4.18 -27.58
N ALA A 335 13.77 -4.03 -28.90
CA ALA A 335 13.48 -2.74 -29.56
C ALA A 335 12.08 -2.22 -29.22
N ARG A 336 11.06 -3.10 -29.25
CA ARG A 336 9.68 -2.72 -28.93
C ARG A 336 9.48 -2.23 -27.49
N VAL A 337 10.22 -2.80 -26.54
CA VAL A 337 10.09 -2.46 -25.11
C VAL A 337 11.15 -1.44 -24.65
N GLY A 338 12.03 -1.02 -25.55
CA GLY A 338 13.06 -0.02 -25.25
C GLY A 338 14.20 -0.52 -24.37
N LEU A 339 14.50 -1.83 -24.42
CA LEU A 339 15.67 -2.40 -23.75
C LEU A 339 16.89 -2.38 -24.67
N PRO A 340 18.12 -2.23 -24.12
CA PRO A 340 19.35 -2.25 -24.88
C PRO A 340 19.49 -3.54 -25.73
N PRO A 341 19.99 -3.46 -26.96
CA PRO A 341 20.16 -4.63 -27.84
C PRO A 341 21.07 -5.71 -27.25
N GLU A 342 22.01 -5.31 -26.41
CA GLU A 342 22.94 -6.18 -25.70
C GLU A 342 22.31 -6.97 -24.53
N THR A 343 21.02 -6.78 -24.25
CA THR A 343 20.31 -7.54 -23.22
C THR A 343 20.18 -9.00 -23.64
N ASN A 344 21.07 -9.84 -23.13
CA ASN A 344 21.14 -11.25 -23.51
C ASN A 344 20.19 -12.16 -22.75
N VAL A 345 19.74 -11.77 -21.55
CA VAL A 345 18.93 -12.58 -20.66
C VAL A 345 17.82 -11.76 -20.04
N LEU A 346 16.61 -12.28 -20.14
CA LEU A 346 15.46 -11.85 -19.35
C LEU A 346 14.92 -13.05 -18.55
N TYR A 347 14.06 -12.77 -17.59
CA TYR A 347 13.46 -13.79 -16.73
C TYR A 347 11.94 -13.77 -16.80
N ARG A 348 11.34 -14.94 -16.66
CA ARG A 348 9.89 -15.14 -16.60
C ARG A 348 9.52 -16.15 -15.51
N HIS A 349 8.25 -16.19 -15.12
CA HIS A 349 7.74 -17.31 -14.31
C HIS A 349 7.70 -18.59 -15.16
N PRO A 350 7.80 -19.79 -14.55
CA PRO A 350 7.65 -21.03 -15.27
C PRO A 350 6.30 -21.08 -16.02
N PRO A 351 6.26 -21.49 -17.27
CA PRO A 351 4.99 -21.71 -17.96
C PRO A 351 4.22 -22.86 -17.27
N PRO A 352 2.88 -22.87 -17.37
CA PRO A 352 2.12 -24.03 -16.94
C PRO A 352 2.54 -25.28 -17.74
N PRO A 353 2.41 -26.49 -17.15
CA PRO A 353 2.67 -27.72 -17.89
C PRO A 353 1.87 -27.73 -19.20
N ALA A 354 2.47 -28.26 -20.26
CA ALA A 354 1.77 -28.46 -21.52
C ALA A 354 0.63 -29.49 -21.35
N GLU A 355 -0.41 -29.37 -22.17
CA GLU A 355 -1.55 -30.27 -22.13
C GLU A 355 -1.06 -31.73 -22.32
N GLY A 356 -1.41 -32.63 -21.37
CA GLY A 356 -0.95 -34.03 -21.37
C GLY A 356 0.38 -34.30 -20.66
N GLN A 357 1.06 -33.29 -20.16
CA GLN A 357 2.21 -33.51 -19.29
C GLN A 357 1.78 -33.69 -17.82
N PRO A 358 2.51 -34.52 -17.03
CA PRO A 358 2.21 -34.67 -15.61
C PRO A 358 2.33 -33.31 -14.88
N ASP A 359 1.48 -33.10 -13.89
CA ASP A 359 1.54 -31.91 -13.03
C ASP A 359 2.93 -31.81 -12.40
N VAL A 360 3.62 -30.72 -12.69
CA VAL A 360 4.92 -30.44 -12.07
C VAL A 360 4.69 -30.04 -10.61
N GLU A 361 5.45 -30.63 -9.69
CA GLU A 361 5.39 -30.28 -8.28
C GLU A 361 5.55 -28.75 -8.11
N PRO A 362 4.62 -28.08 -7.44
CA PRO A 362 4.67 -26.63 -7.29
C PRO A 362 5.90 -26.20 -6.50
N CYS A 363 6.54 -25.13 -6.92
CA CYS A 363 7.69 -24.59 -6.22
C CYS A 363 7.36 -24.33 -4.75
N ARG A 364 8.05 -25.00 -3.83
CA ARG A 364 7.82 -24.89 -2.36
C ARG A 364 7.99 -23.47 -1.83
N LYS A 365 8.80 -22.60 -2.47
CA LYS A 365 8.99 -21.22 -2.03
C LYS A 365 7.81 -20.32 -2.33
N CYS A 366 7.28 -20.34 -3.57
CA CYS A 366 6.22 -19.44 -3.99
C CYS A 366 4.84 -20.11 -4.06
N GLY A 367 4.74 -21.40 -3.73
CA GLY A 367 3.50 -22.16 -3.84
C GLY A 367 3.00 -22.27 -5.29
N GLY A 368 3.91 -22.37 -6.27
CA GLY A 368 3.55 -22.49 -7.68
C GLY A 368 3.12 -21.19 -8.36
N THR A 369 3.07 -20.05 -7.67
CA THR A 369 2.64 -18.76 -8.26
C THR A 369 3.66 -18.17 -9.24
N GLY A 370 4.93 -18.58 -9.18
CA GLY A 370 6.05 -18.01 -9.94
C GLY A 370 6.56 -16.68 -9.38
N TYR A 371 5.87 -16.09 -8.39
CA TYR A 371 6.19 -14.80 -7.78
C TYR A 371 6.34 -14.91 -6.26
N TYR A 372 7.18 -14.07 -5.68
CA TYR A 372 7.41 -14.04 -4.25
C TYR A 372 7.76 -12.64 -3.77
N GLY A 373 6.81 -11.98 -3.11
CA GLY A 373 6.92 -10.61 -2.64
C GLY A 373 6.67 -9.58 -3.75
N ARG A 374 6.70 -8.31 -3.35
CA ARG A 374 6.45 -7.16 -4.22
C ARG A 374 7.51 -6.11 -4.02
N THR A 375 7.63 -5.19 -4.97
CA THR A 375 8.41 -3.96 -4.87
C THR A 375 7.64 -2.80 -5.46
N GLY A 376 8.02 -1.56 -5.10
CA GLY A 376 7.49 -0.37 -5.72
C GLY A 376 7.97 -0.23 -7.16
N LEU A 377 7.06 0.23 -8.02
CA LEU A 377 7.36 0.96 -9.24
C LEU A 377 7.14 2.41 -8.92
N THR A 378 8.15 3.24 -9.10
CA THR A 378 8.08 4.65 -8.75
C THR A 378 8.26 5.54 -9.97
N GLU A 379 7.54 6.64 -9.98
CA GLU A 379 7.77 7.78 -10.85
C GLU A 379 7.90 9.04 -10.01
N PHE A 380 8.58 10.04 -10.52
CA PHE A 380 8.70 11.30 -9.82
C PHE A 380 8.54 12.45 -10.82
N ILE A 381 7.48 13.25 -10.62
CA ILE A 381 7.25 14.49 -11.37
C ILE A 381 7.60 15.65 -10.48
N GLU A 382 8.69 16.30 -10.80
CA GLU A 382 9.19 17.51 -10.15
C GLU A 382 8.58 18.74 -10.80
N MET A 383 8.27 19.76 -10.03
CA MET A 383 7.74 21.03 -10.52
C MET A 383 8.88 21.97 -10.97
N THR A 384 9.59 21.56 -12.03
CA THR A 384 10.55 22.41 -12.72
C THR A 384 9.88 23.63 -13.36
N ASP A 385 10.65 24.62 -13.80
CA ASP A 385 10.09 25.78 -14.50
C ASP A 385 9.32 25.39 -15.78
N GLY A 386 9.77 24.35 -16.48
CA GLY A 386 9.05 23.79 -17.62
C GLY A 386 7.73 23.16 -17.22
N MET A 387 7.72 22.36 -16.16
CA MET A 387 6.53 21.72 -15.63
C MET A 387 5.53 22.74 -15.06
N LYS A 388 6.03 23.75 -14.32
CA LYS A 388 5.20 24.85 -13.80
C LYS A 388 4.44 25.56 -14.91
N LYS A 389 5.08 25.82 -16.06
CA LYS A 389 4.42 26.44 -17.23
C LYS A 389 3.28 25.57 -17.77
N VAL A 390 3.50 24.26 -17.89
CA VAL A 390 2.48 23.30 -18.35
C VAL A 390 1.30 23.26 -17.39
N VAL A 391 1.56 23.19 -16.09
CA VAL A 391 0.52 23.11 -15.06
C VAL A 391 -0.25 24.43 -14.97
N ALA A 392 0.44 25.56 -14.97
CA ALA A 392 -0.17 26.90 -14.90
C ALA A 392 -1.02 27.24 -16.14
N SER A 393 -0.67 26.67 -17.32
CA SER A 393 -1.49 26.82 -18.54
C SER A 393 -2.67 25.84 -18.63
N GLY A 394 -2.89 25.01 -17.61
CA GLY A 394 -4.00 24.06 -17.59
C GLY A 394 -3.75 22.76 -18.36
N GLY A 395 -2.48 22.42 -18.64
CA GLY A 395 -2.13 21.19 -19.36
C GLY A 395 -2.74 19.93 -18.75
N ASP A 396 -3.23 19.03 -19.58
CA ASP A 396 -3.80 17.75 -19.14
C ASP A 396 -2.73 16.75 -18.70
N ALA A 397 -3.15 15.58 -18.24
CA ALA A 397 -2.23 14.51 -17.82
C ALA A 397 -1.29 14.05 -18.95
N ALA A 398 -1.72 14.13 -20.22
CA ALA A 398 -0.89 13.77 -21.36
C ALA A 398 0.21 14.81 -21.59
N ALA A 399 -0.11 16.10 -21.49
CA ALA A 399 0.86 17.20 -21.59
C ALA A 399 1.88 17.15 -20.45
N ILE A 400 1.45 16.88 -19.20
CA ILE A 400 2.33 16.71 -18.04
C ILE A 400 3.29 15.53 -18.26
N LYS A 401 2.78 14.37 -18.72
CA LYS A 401 3.63 13.20 -19.04
C LYS A 401 4.60 13.47 -20.20
N ALA A 402 4.19 14.26 -21.19
CA ALA A 402 5.08 14.65 -22.29
C ALA A 402 6.22 15.54 -21.80
N GLN A 403 5.92 16.51 -20.95
CA GLN A 403 6.94 17.38 -20.35
C GLN A 403 7.89 16.59 -19.44
N ALA A 404 7.36 15.70 -18.59
CA ALA A 404 8.19 14.82 -17.74
C ALA A 404 9.17 13.97 -18.56
N ARG A 405 8.72 13.42 -19.70
CA ARG A 405 9.59 12.68 -20.62
C ARG A 405 10.65 13.57 -21.28
N LYS A 406 10.28 14.79 -21.70
CA LYS A 406 11.21 15.78 -22.28
C LYS A 406 12.32 16.12 -21.30
N GLU A 407 12.00 16.22 -20.02
CA GLU A 407 12.93 16.53 -18.93
C GLU A 407 13.59 15.27 -18.33
N LYS A 408 13.39 14.10 -18.96
CA LYS A 408 13.97 12.80 -18.55
C LYS A 408 13.68 12.42 -17.11
N MET A 409 12.53 12.83 -16.58
CA MET A 409 12.08 12.42 -15.26
C MET A 409 11.81 10.91 -15.20
N GLN A 410 11.99 10.30 -14.02
CA GLN A 410 11.73 8.89 -13.83
C GLN A 410 10.23 8.61 -14.00
N THR A 411 9.88 7.67 -14.88
CA THR A 411 8.51 7.22 -15.13
C THR A 411 8.30 5.81 -14.59
N LEU A 412 7.05 5.44 -14.33
CA LEU A 412 6.70 4.05 -13.95
C LEU A 412 7.22 3.04 -14.98
N ASN A 413 7.17 3.38 -16.28
CA ASN A 413 7.65 2.49 -17.33
C ASN A 413 9.17 2.33 -17.30
N SER A 414 9.93 3.43 -17.19
CA SER A 414 11.39 3.37 -17.13
C SER A 414 11.89 2.60 -15.89
N ASP A 415 11.23 2.79 -14.74
CA ASP A 415 11.57 2.05 -13.53
C ASP A 415 11.20 0.57 -13.65
N GLY A 416 10.04 0.27 -14.24
CA GLY A 416 9.63 -1.11 -14.53
C GLY A 416 10.60 -1.83 -15.47
N MET A 417 11.06 -1.16 -16.52
CA MET A 417 12.05 -1.75 -17.43
C MET A 417 13.41 -1.97 -16.77
N ARG A 418 13.82 -1.09 -15.85
CA ARG A 418 15.00 -1.31 -15.01
C ARG A 418 14.88 -2.58 -14.16
N LEU A 419 13.72 -2.82 -13.55
CA LEU A 419 13.46 -4.03 -12.76
C LEU A 419 13.41 -5.29 -13.63
N VAL A 420 12.88 -5.21 -14.85
CA VAL A 420 12.88 -6.31 -15.82
C VAL A 420 14.31 -6.64 -16.26
N ALA A 421 15.10 -5.65 -16.62
CA ALA A 421 16.51 -5.82 -17.01
C ALA A 421 17.35 -6.42 -15.86
N ALA A 422 17.07 -6.02 -14.62
CA ALA A 422 17.69 -6.59 -13.42
C ALA A 422 17.18 -8.01 -13.08
N GLY A 423 16.26 -8.58 -13.86
CA GLY A 423 15.66 -9.90 -13.61
C GLY A 423 14.83 -9.98 -12.33
N LYS A 424 14.42 -8.85 -11.76
CA LYS A 424 13.59 -8.81 -10.54
C LYS A 424 12.13 -9.14 -10.82
N THR A 425 11.62 -8.77 -12.00
CA THR A 425 10.25 -9.03 -12.45
C THR A 425 10.22 -9.46 -13.91
N SER A 426 9.05 -9.73 -14.46
CA SER A 426 8.88 -10.13 -15.87
C SER A 426 8.15 -9.06 -16.69
N LEU A 427 8.28 -9.13 -18.01
CA LEU A 427 7.54 -8.25 -18.93
C LEU A 427 6.02 -8.44 -18.80
N GLU A 428 5.57 -9.68 -18.62
CA GLU A 428 4.14 -10.00 -18.45
C GLU A 428 3.58 -9.35 -17.17
N GLU A 429 4.35 -9.40 -16.09
CA GLU A 429 3.95 -8.79 -14.83
C GLU A 429 3.92 -7.26 -14.93
N LEU A 430 4.89 -6.67 -15.63
CA LEU A 430 4.89 -5.22 -15.89
C LEU A 430 3.65 -4.80 -16.68
N GLN A 431 3.31 -5.54 -17.74
CA GLN A 431 2.09 -5.30 -18.51
C GLN A 431 0.82 -5.45 -17.66
N ARG A 432 0.78 -6.45 -16.76
CA ARG A 432 -0.33 -6.64 -15.82
C ARG A 432 -0.48 -5.43 -14.89
N ALA A 433 0.61 -4.94 -14.33
CA ALA A 433 0.61 -3.81 -13.39
C ALA A 433 0.08 -2.51 -14.04
N PHE A 434 0.30 -2.32 -15.35
CA PHE A 434 -0.25 -1.19 -16.09
C PHE A 434 -1.70 -1.36 -16.51
N LYS A 435 -2.16 -2.61 -16.72
CA LYS A 435 -3.55 -2.92 -17.10
C LYS A 435 -4.50 -3.02 -15.90
N ALA A 436 -3.98 -3.20 -14.68
CA ALA A 436 -4.80 -3.23 -13.48
C ALA A 436 -5.43 -1.85 -13.25
N LYS A 437 -6.79 -1.83 -13.31
CA LYS A 437 -7.61 -0.63 -13.03
C LYS A 437 -7.74 -0.42 -11.53
#